data_3bec73f2d68a811538cca114526494a3
#
_entry.id   3bec73f2d68a811538cca114526494a3
#
_cell.length_a   1.000
_cell.length_b   1.000
_cell.length_c   1.000
_cell.angle_alpha   90.00
_cell.angle_beta   90.00
_cell.angle_gamma   90.00
#
_symmetry.space_group_name_H-M   'P 1'
#
loop_
_entity.id
_entity.type
_entity.pdbx_description
1 polymer ?
#
loop_
_entity_poly.entity_id
_entity_poly.type
_entity_poly.pdbx_seq_one_letter_code
_entity_poly.pdbx_strand_id
1 'polypeptide(L)'
;MLRARILVVDDNPAILNHVTAMLQTDHQIIGTVIDEDSIFSEVEKLEPDLIVLDISMGARSGIEIARHLREEGYVGEIVFLTVHEDPDFVSAAIDVGGRGYVIKSRMNVDLKLAVDSALSHRMFVSPPLQDE
;
A
#
# COMPACT_ATOMS: atom_id res chain seq x y z
N MET A 1 3.13 -11.99 -16.59
CA MET A 1 2.67 -11.29 -15.38
C MET A 1 3.49 -11.71 -14.19
N LEU A 2 3.97 -10.74 -13.42
CA LEU A 2 4.77 -11.03 -12.24
C LEU A 2 3.87 -11.42 -11.06
N ARG A 3 4.25 -12.50 -10.38
CA ARG A 3 3.60 -12.90 -9.13
C ARG A 3 4.43 -12.36 -7.99
N ALA A 4 3.86 -11.45 -7.23
CA ALA A 4 4.56 -10.79 -6.14
C ALA A 4 4.16 -11.34 -4.79
N ARG A 5 5.05 -11.15 -3.81
CA ARG A 5 4.80 -11.45 -2.40
C ARG A 5 4.34 -10.16 -1.75
N ILE A 6 3.10 -10.13 -1.29
CA ILE A 6 2.45 -8.89 -0.83
C ILE A 6 2.08 -8.97 0.64
N LEU A 7 2.42 -7.92 1.38
CA LEU A 7 1.97 -7.69 2.74
C LEU A 7 0.85 -6.65 2.72
N VAL A 8 -0.27 -6.93 3.37
CA VAL A 8 -1.40 -6.00 3.43
C VAL A 8 -1.52 -5.44 4.84
N VAL A 9 -1.54 -4.12 4.95
CA VAL A 9 -1.56 -3.41 6.24
C VAL A 9 -2.76 -2.48 6.29
N ASP A 10 -3.71 -2.75 7.19
CA ASP A 10 -4.88 -1.91 7.40
C ASP A 10 -5.46 -2.29 8.77
N ASP A 11 -5.93 -1.32 9.54
CA ASP A 11 -6.49 -1.61 10.85
C ASP A 11 -7.94 -2.07 10.80
N ASN A 12 -8.55 -2.11 9.62
CA ASN A 12 -9.92 -2.59 9.43
C ASN A 12 -9.89 -4.02 8.90
N PRO A 13 -10.33 -5.03 9.71
CA PRO A 13 -10.30 -6.42 9.26
C PRO A 13 -11.10 -6.69 7.99
N ALA A 14 -12.21 -5.99 7.78
CA ALA A 14 -13.02 -6.17 6.57
C ALA A 14 -12.24 -5.75 5.33
N ILE A 15 -11.47 -4.65 5.42
CA ILE A 15 -10.63 -4.21 4.31
C ILE A 15 -9.52 -5.23 4.06
N LEU A 16 -8.86 -5.73 5.12
CA LEU A 16 -7.83 -6.75 4.97
C LEU A 16 -8.35 -7.97 4.23
N ASN A 17 -9.52 -8.46 4.62
CA ASN A 17 -10.13 -9.64 3.98
C ASN A 17 -10.46 -9.36 2.52
N HIS A 18 -11.02 -8.19 2.24
CA HIS A 18 -11.43 -7.83 0.88
C HIS A 18 -10.21 -7.69 -0.04
N VAL A 19 -9.17 -6.99 0.41
CA VAL A 19 -7.95 -6.79 -0.35
C VAL A 19 -7.25 -8.12 -0.59
N THR A 20 -7.16 -8.96 0.45
CA THR A 20 -6.56 -10.28 0.33
C THR A 20 -7.27 -11.11 -0.72
N ALA A 21 -8.61 -11.19 -0.66
CA ALA A 21 -9.39 -11.95 -1.64
C ALA A 21 -9.16 -11.44 -3.05
N MET A 22 -9.08 -10.12 -3.20
CA MET A 22 -8.90 -9.50 -4.51
C MET A 22 -7.52 -9.79 -5.11
N LEU A 23 -6.47 -9.70 -4.31
CA LEU A 23 -5.10 -9.80 -4.83
C LEU A 23 -4.56 -11.23 -4.87
N GLN A 24 -5.11 -12.15 -4.09
CA GLN A 24 -4.57 -13.51 -4.04
C GLN A 24 -4.81 -14.32 -5.33
N THR A 25 -5.66 -13.84 -6.22
CA THR A 25 -5.87 -14.49 -7.51
C THR A 25 -4.61 -14.42 -8.38
N ASP A 26 -3.86 -13.33 -8.29
CA ASP A 26 -2.69 -13.09 -9.13
C ASP A 26 -1.37 -13.06 -8.37
N HIS A 27 -1.44 -12.90 -7.04
CA HIS A 27 -0.23 -12.72 -6.21
C HIS A 27 -0.33 -13.57 -4.95
N GLN A 28 0.79 -13.65 -4.23
CA GLN A 28 0.85 -14.34 -2.96
C GLN A 28 0.73 -13.32 -1.83
N ILE A 29 -0.31 -13.45 -1.01
CA ILE A 29 -0.45 -12.61 0.19
C ILE A 29 0.30 -13.31 1.30
N ILE A 30 1.44 -12.75 1.69
CA ILE A 30 2.34 -13.41 2.65
C ILE A 30 2.02 -13.05 4.10
N GLY A 31 1.15 -12.05 4.31
CA GLY A 31 0.74 -11.69 5.65
C GLY A 31 -0.20 -10.51 5.64
N THR A 32 -0.88 -10.33 6.76
CA THR A 32 -1.72 -9.16 6.99
C THR A 32 -1.35 -8.59 8.35
N VAL A 33 -1.35 -7.25 8.46
CA VAL A 33 -1.01 -6.55 9.70
C VAL A 33 -2.13 -5.58 10.01
N ILE A 34 -2.62 -5.65 11.25
CA ILE A 34 -3.75 -4.85 11.70
C ILE A 34 -3.33 -3.71 12.63
N ASP A 35 -2.13 -3.79 13.18
CA ASP A 35 -1.65 -2.77 14.11
C ASP A 35 -0.29 -2.22 13.71
N GLU A 36 -0.05 -0.98 14.11
CA GLU A 36 1.15 -0.25 13.75
C GLU A 36 2.41 -0.91 14.31
N ASP A 37 2.33 -1.45 15.52
CA ASP A 37 3.53 -1.97 16.21
C ASP A 37 4.13 -3.19 15.52
N SER A 38 3.32 -3.94 14.79
CA SER A 38 3.78 -5.17 14.13
C SER A 38 4.35 -4.94 12.74
N ILE A 39 4.18 -3.74 12.16
CA ILE A 39 4.53 -3.51 10.76
C ILE A 39 6.02 -3.74 10.52
N PHE A 40 6.88 -3.10 11.31
CA PHE A 40 8.33 -3.13 11.06
C PHE A 40 8.90 -4.53 11.22
N SER A 41 8.48 -5.26 12.26
CA SER A 41 8.95 -6.63 12.47
C SER A 41 8.49 -7.57 11.37
N GLU A 42 7.25 -7.40 10.90
CA GLU A 42 6.74 -8.23 9.82
C GLU A 42 7.43 -7.94 8.48
N VAL A 43 7.71 -6.67 8.18
CA VAL A 43 8.44 -6.31 6.96
C VAL A 43 9.84 -6.90 7.00
N GLU A 44 10.53 -6.79 8.14
CA GLU A 44 11.88 -7.34 8.29
C GLU A 44 11.90 -8.86 8.13
N LYS A 45 10.92 -9.53 8.74
CA LYS A 45 10.82 -10.98 8.74
C LYS A 45 10.42 -11.54 7.37
N LEU A 46 9.44 -10.93 6.73
CA LEU A 46 8.82 -11.46 5.52
C LEU A 46 9.44 -10.94 4.22
N GLU A 47 10.08 -9.80 4.26
CA GLU A 47 10.71 -9.18 3.09
C GLU A 47 9.76 -9.13 1.89
N PRO A 48 8.59 -8.46 2.02
CA PRO A 48 7.63 -8.43 0.92
C PRO A 48 8.15 -7.66 -0.29
N ASP A 49 7.70 -8.07 -1.46
CA ASP A 49 8.01 -7.33 -2.69
C ASP A 49 7.22 -6.03 -2.77
N LEU A 50 6.02 -6.03 -2.18
CA LEU A 50 5.13 -4.90 -2.22
C LEU A 50 4.30 -4.88 -0.93
N ILE A 51 4.04 -3.68 -0.43
CA ILE A 51 3.18 -3.46 0.74
C ILE A 51 1.98 -2.63 0.29
N VAL A 52 0.76 -3.11 0.58
CA VAL A 52 -0.44 -2.29 0.49
C VAL A 52 -0.65 -1.69 1.86
N LEU A 53 -0.59 -0.38 1.98
CA LEU A 53 -0.51 0.31 3.26
C LEU A 53 -1.58 1.38 3.38
N ASP A 54 -2.41 1.24 4.42
CA ASP A 54 -3.40 2.26 4.77
C ASP A 54 -2.70 3.50 5.34
N ILE A 55 -3.15 4.67 4.92
CA ILE A 55 -2.60 5.92 5.44
C ILE A 55 -3.09 6.19 6.88
N SER A 56 -4.32 5.80 7.19
CA SER A 56 -4.91 6.05 8.52
C SER A 56 -4.68 4.89 9.46
N MET A 57 -3.45 4.77 9.98
CA MET A 57 -3.05 3.67 10.86
C MET A 57 -2.68 4.20 12.24
N GLY A 58 -3.48 3.84 13.26
CA GLY A 58 -3.14 4.16 14.63
C GLY A 58 -2.74 5.61 14.87
N ALA A 59 -1.68 5.82 15.64
CA ALA A 59 -1.21 7.15 16.02
C ALA A 59 -0.40 7.83 14.91
N ARG A 60 0.26 7.06 14.06
CA ARG A 60 1.07 7.62 12.95
C ARG A 60 0.35 7.38 11.63
N SER A 61 0.56 8.30 10.68
CA SER A 61 0.03 8.09 9.34
C SER A 61 0.84 7.02 8.62
N GLY A 62 0.21 6.34 7.65
CA GLY A 62 0.91 5.38 6.81
C GLY A 62 2.07 6.00 6.04
N ILE A 63 1.99 7.30 5.74
CA ILE A 63 3.08 8.01 5.06
C ILE A 63 4.31 8.10 5.96
N GLU A 64 4.12 8.41 7.25
CA GLU A 64 5.22 8.43 8.21
C GLU A 64 5.80 7.03 8.40
N ILE A 65 4.95 6.02 8.44
CA ILE A 65 5.38 4.63 8.54
C ILE A 65 6.23 4.26 7.31
N ALA A 66 5.77 4.65 6.13
CA ALA A 66 6.51 4.39 4.89
C ALA A 66 7.88 5.07 4.90
N ARG A 67 7.93 6.32 5.38
CA ARG A 67 9.21 7.04 5.50
C ARG A 67 10.17 6.29 6.41
N HIS A 68 9.68 5.81 7.56
CA HIS A 68 10.50 5.07 8.51
C HIS A 68 10.96 3.74 7.90
N LEU A 69 10.10 3.04 7.17
CA LEU A 69 10.49 1.80 6.46
C LEU A 69 11.62 2.08 5.47
N ARG A 70 11.54 3.18 4.72
CA ARG A 70 12.59 3.56 3.79
C ARG A 70 13.90 3.84 4.51
N GLU A 71 13.84 4.55 5.65
CA GLU A 71 15.01 4.83 6.47
C GLU A 71 15.68 3.57 6.99
N GLU A 72 14.88 2.53 7.25
CA GLU A 72 15.40 1.25 7.70
C GLU A 72 15.83 0.32 6.56
N GLY A 73 15.75 0.79 5.33
CA GLY A 73 16.31 0.06 4.20
C GLY A 73 15.31 -0.73 3.37
N TYR A 74 14.01 -0.59 3.63
CA TYR A 74 13.03 -1.28 2.79
C TYR A 74 13.03 -0.68 1.37
N VAL A 75 13.24 -1.53 0.37
CA VAL A 75 13.35 -1.10 -1.03
C VAL A 75 12.22 -1.59 -1.92
N GLY A 76 11.26 -2.33 -1.36
CA GLY A 76 10.12 -2.82 -2.12
C GLY A 76 9.13 -1.72 -2.50
N GLU A 77 8.10 -2.09 -3.22
CA GLU A 77 7.08 -1.15 -3.65
C GLU A 77 6.06 -0.89 -2.55
N ILE A 78 5.52 0.32 -2.52
CA ILE A 78 4.46 0.69 -1.57
C ILE A 78 3.29 1.24 -2.38
N VAL A 79 2.11 0.66 -2.15
CA VAL A 79 0.85 1.15 -2.71
C VAL A 79 -0.02 1.58 -1.53
N PHE A 80 -0.35 2.87 -1.48
CA PHE A 80 -1.21 3.41 -0.43
C PHE A 80 -2.67 3.17 -0.76
N LEU A 81 -3.43 2.80 0.26
CA LEU A 81 -4.88 2.60 0.16
C LEU A 81 -5.53 3.46 1.24
N THR A 82 -6.41 4.40 0.86
CA THR A 82 -6.82 5.43 1.79
C THR A 82 -8.19 6.01 1.46
N VAL A 83 -8.85 6.61 2.47
CA VAL A 83 -10.05 7.40 2.26
C VAL A 83 -9.73 8.87 1.94
N HIS A 84 -8.46 9.27 2.06
CA HIS A 84 -8.08 10.67 1.87
C HIS A 84 -7.98 11.03 0.39
N GLU A 85 -8.58 12.15 0.01
CA GLU A 85 -8.56 12.63 -1.37
C GLU A 85 -7.81 13.96 -1.51
N ASP A 86 -7.11 14.38 -0.47
CA ASP A 86 -6.35 15.62 -0.46
C ASP A 86 -5.07 15.47 -1.28
N PRO A 87 -4.82 16.35 -2.26
CA PRO A 87 -3.58 16.30 -3.07
C PRO A 87 -2.30 16.35 -2.24
N ASP A 88 -2.32 16.97 -1.06
CA ASP A 88 -1.16 17.02 -0.19
C ASP A 88 -0.75 15.63 0.29
N PHE A 89 -1.72 14.75 0.55
CA PHE A 89 -1.41 13.36 0.89
C PHE A 89 -0.79 12.63 -0.30
N VAL A 90 -1.28 12.90 -1.52
CA VAL A 90 -0.72 12.29 -2.72
C VAL A 90 0.74 12.70 -2.89
N SER A 91 1.04 13.99 -2.77
CA SER A 91 2.40 14.49 -2.89
C SER A 91 3.33 13.87 -1.85
N ALA A 92 2.87 13.80 -0.59
CA ALA A 92 3.66 13.21 0.48
C ALA A 92 3.90 11.72 0.24
N ALA A 93 2.91 11.00 -0.27
CA ALA A 93 3.05 9.58 -0.59
C ALA A 93 4.09 9.35 -1.68
N ILE A 94 4.08 10.19 -2.71
CA ILE A 94 5.08 10.11 -3.79
C ILE A 94 6.48 10.40 -3.24
N ASP A 95 6.59 11.39 -2.37
CA ASP A 95 7.89 11.80 -1.81
C ASP A 95 8.57 10.68 -1.00
N VAL A 96 7.80 9.78 -0.40
CA VAL A 96 8.38 8.64 0.32
C VAL A 96 8.55 7.41 -0.57
N GLY A 97 8.43 7.59 -1.88
CA GLY A 97 8.65 6.51 -2.83
C GLY A 97 7.45 5.61 -3.05
N GLY A 98 6.25 6.07 -2.70
CA GLY A 98 5.04 5.32 -3.01
C GLY A 98 4.76 5.35 -4.50
N ARG A 99 4.42 4.20 -5.06
CA ARG A 99 4.12 4.08 -6.48
C ARG A 99 2.63 3.98 -6.77
N GLY A 100 1.82 3.76 -5.76
CA GLY A 100 0.39 3.72 -5.94
C GLY A 100 -0.32 4.52 -4.87
N TYR A 101 -1.39 5.18 -5.28
CA TYR A 101 -2.26 5.91 -4.36
C TYR A 101 -3.70 5.61 -4.78
N VAL A 102 -4.38 4.74 -4.00
CA VAL A 102 -5.71 4.24 -4.35
C VAL A 102 -6.72 4.70 -3.30
N ILE A 103 -7.79 5.34 -3.76
CA ILE A 103 -8.90 5.73 -2.89
C ILE A 103 -9.72 4.48 -2.57
N LYS A 104 -10.03 4.26 -1.28
CA LYS A 104 -10.74 3.04 -0.85
C LYS A 104 -12.06 2.83 -1.57
N SER A 105 -12.79 3.90 -1.88
CA SER A 105 -14.05 3.79 -2.60
C SER A 105 -13.88 3.28 -4.03
N ARG A 106 -12.67 3.30 -4.57
CA ARG A 106 -12.37 2.84 -5.93
C ARG A 106 -11.50 1.58 -5.94
N MET A 107 -11.26 0.95 -4.79
CA MET A 107 -10.29 -0.15 -4.74
C MET A 107 -10.69 -1.34 -5.62
N ASN A 108 -11.99 -1.58 -5.83
CA ASN A 108 -12.43 -2.68 -6.68
C ASN A 108 -11.99 -2.52 -8.14
N VAL A 109 -11.80 -1.28 -8.58
CA VAL A 109 -11.38 -0.96 -9.96
C VAL A 109 -9.89 -0.68 -10.01
N ASP A 110 -9.37 0.07 -9.04
CA ASP A 110 -8.03 0.67 -9.13
C ASP A 110 -6.92 -0.15 -8.48
N LEU A 111 -7.23 -0.98 -7.46
CA LEU A 111 -6.14 -1.59 -6.68
C LEU A 111 -5.27 -2.55 -7.49
N LYS A 112 -5.88 -3.42 -8.30
CA LYS A 112 -5.09 -4.33 -9.13
C LYS A 112 -4.23 -3.57 -10.14
N LEU A 113 -4.79 -2.50 -10.71
CA LEU A 113 -4.04 -1.65 -11.64
C LEU A 113 -2.85 -1.00 -10.95
N ALA A 114 -3.05 -0.52 -9.72
CA ALA A 114 -1.99 0.12 -8.96
C ALA A 114 -0.87 -0.87 -8.62
N VAL A 115 -1.24 -2.09 -8.23
CA VAL A 115 -0.26 -3.13 -7.90
C VAL A 115 0.55 -3.48 -9.15
N ASP A 116 -0.12 -3.71 -10.29
CA ASP A 116 0.56 -4.06 -11.52
C ASP A 116 1.49 -2.92 -11.99
N SER A 117 1.02 -1.67 -11.85
CA SER A 117 1.84 -0.51 -12.21
C SER A 117 3.08 -0.43 -11.33
N ALA A 118 2.91 -0.60 -10.02
CA ALA A 118 4.03 -0.54 -9.07
C ALA A 118 5.07 -1.62 -9.38
N LEU A 119 4.63 -2.83 -9.69
CA LEU A 119 5.53 -3.93 -10.03
C LEU A 119 6.27 -3.69 -11.34
N SER A 120 5.76 -2.82 -12.19
CA SER A 120 6.42 -2.39 -13.42
C SER A 120 7.15 -1.07 -13.25
N HIS A 121 7.31 -0.61 -12.01
CA HIS A 121 7.97 0.64 -11.64
C HIS A 121 7.28 1.86 -12.24
N ARG A 122 5.95 1.81 -12.34
CA ARG A 122 5.13 2.91 -12.84
C ARG A 122 4.24 3.42 -11.72
N MET A 123 3.94 4.71 -11.78
CA MET A 123 3.07 5.36 -10.80
C MET A 123 1.62 5.20 -11.19
N PHE A 124 0.76 4.94 -10.19
CA PHE A 124 -0.68 4.95 -10.38
C PHE A 124 -1.33 5.79 -9.28
N VAL A 125 -2.21 6.70 -9.69
CA VAL A 125 -3.01 7.50 -8.75
C VAL A 125 -4.47 7.36 -9.20
N SER A 126 -5.38 7.15 -8.26
CA SER A 126 -6.81 7.03 -8.59
C SER A 126 -7.26 8.22 -9.43
N PRO A 127 -8.05 7.99 -10.50
CA PRO A 127 -8.38 9.03 -11.48
C PRO A 127 -8.89 10.36 -10.95
N PRO A 128 -9.72 10.42 -9.89
CA PRO A 128 -10.18 11.71 -9.38
C PRO A 128 -9.07 12.64 -8.91
N LEU A 129 -7.86 12.09 -8.66
CA LEU A 129 -6.72 12.85 -8.15
C LEU A 129 -5.66 13.13 -9.22
N GLN A 130 -5.83 12.58 -10.42
CA GLN A 130 -4.80 12.70 -11.47
C GLN A 130 -4.72 14.07 -12.10
N ASP A 131 -5.80 14.83 -12.04
CA ASP A 131 -5.90 16.14 -12.71
C ASP A 131 -5.47 17.29 -11.83
N GLU A 132 -4.93 17.03 -10.67
CA GLU A 132 -4.49 18.07 -9.75
C GLU A 132 -3.20 18.75 -10.14
#